data_058b97a0422792957884fb4a2f335303
#
_entry.id   058b97a0422792957884fb4a2f335303
#
_cell.length_a   1.000
_cell.length_b   1.000
_cell.length_c   1.000
_cell.angle_alpha   90.00
_cell.angle_beta   90.00
_cell.angle_gamma   90.00
#
_symmetry.space_group_name_H-M   'P 1'
#
loop_
_entity.id
_entity.type
_entity.pdbx_description
1 polymer ?
#
loop_
_entity_poly.entity_id
_entity_poly.type
_entity_poly.pdbx_seq_one_letter_code
_entity_poly.pdbx_strand_id
1 'polypeptide(L)'
;MNLQPMVDIIRERRGLYPGDVWLAADQPPDCHFRLREFLSPTGVAVVRSDLLRALEALRKALCEAAGEEVFIRISSGTRTMADQVRLAQRLGWTDQGGLVARDSRHLPQYGGIAADLYARTRSGRDIPQQELAAVCKKFFPFVKADYRDGHVHVDMRE
;
A
#
# COMPACT_ATOMS: atom_id res chain seq x y z
N MET A 1 -9.70 -17.47 -15.17
CA MET A 1 -8.29 -17.58 -15.53
C MET A 1 -7.46 -17.18 -14.31
N ASN A 2 -6.85 -18.15 -13.69
CA ASN A 2 -6.06 -17.91 -12.48
C ASN A 2 -4.68 -17.40 -12.91
N LEU A 3 -4.60 -16.08 -13.14
CA LEU A 3 -3.31 -15.45 -13.33
C LEU A 3 -2.61 -15.45 -11.97
N GLN A 4 -1.71 -16.40 -11.80
CA GLN A 4 -0.87 -16.42 -10.60
C GLN A 4 -0.17 -15.06 -10.53
N PRO A 5 -0.39 -14.28 -9.46
CA PRO A 5 0.18 -12.96 -9.36
C PRO A 5 1.71 -13.05 -9.33
N MET A 6 2.38 -12.22 -10.11
CA MET A 6 3.81 -12.04 -9.96
C MET A 6 4.09 -11.36 -8.62
N VAL A 7 5.09 -11.84 -7.93
CA VAL A 7 5.56 -11.27 -6.67
C VAL A 7 6.98 -10.79 -6.86
N ASP A 8 7.17 -9.50 -6.73
CA ASP A 8 8.50 -8.90 -6.74
C ASP A 8 9.03 -8.85 -5.30
N ILE A 9 10.08 -9.61 -5.03
CA ILE A 9 10.72 -9.63 -3.71
C ILE A 9 12.09 -9.00 -3.84
N ILE A 10 12.25 -7.84 -3.21
CA ILE A 10 13.54 -7.15 -3.18
C ILE A 10 13.93 -6.90 -1.72
N ARG A 11 15.14 -7.34 -1.39
CA ARG A 11 15.77 -7.06 -0.11
C ARG A 11 16.84 -6.00 -0.31
N GLU A 12 16.73 -4.93 0.42
CA GLU A 12 17.76 -3.92 0.44
C GLU A 12 19.01 -4.42 1.16
N ARG A 13 20.16 -4.19 0.54
CA ARG A 13 21.44 -4.15 1.24
C ARG A 13 21.92 -2.71 1.23
N ARG A 14 22.55 -2.26 2.30
CA ARG A 14 23.08 -0.90 2.39
C ARG A 14 23.86 -0.54 1.12
N GLY A 15 23.46 0.54 0.46
CA GLY A 15 24.08 1.06 -0.75
C GLY A 15 23.69 0.38 -2.07
N LEU A 16 22.80 -0.61 -2.06
CA LEU A 16 22.36 -1.32 -3.27
C LEU A 16 20.87 -1.19 -3.53
N TYR A 17 20.22 -0.24 -2.91
CA TYR A 17 18.78 -0.06 -3.02
C TYR A 17 18.40 0.55 -4.38
N PRO A 18 17.56 -0.13 -5.17
CA PRO A 18 17.07 0.41 -6.44
C PRO A 18 15.85 1.33 -6.21
N GLY A 19 15.99 2.31 -5.30
CA GLY A 19 14.88 3.16 -4.85
C GLY A 19 14.17 3.92 -5.95
N ASP A 20 14.82 4.08 -7.10
CA ASP A 20 14.26 4.77 -8.25
C ASP A 20 13.69 3.85 -9.33
N VAL A 21 13.66 2.54 -9.07
CA VAL A 21 13.03 1.61 -9.99
C VAL A 21 11.52 1.81 -9.97
N TRP A 22 10.97 2.06 -11.14
CA TRP A 22 9.53 2.05 -11.34
C TRP A 22 9.04 0.60 -11.31
N LEU A 23 7.96 0.36 -10.59
CA LEU A 23 7.29 -0.93 -10.59
C LEU A 23 6.43 -1.02 -11.84
N ALA A 24 7.01 -1.60 -12.89
CA ALA A 24 6.36 -1.73 -14.18
C ALA A 24 5.82 -3.15 -14.43
N ALA A 25 5.49 -3.90 -13.39
CA ALA A 25 4.94 -5.24 -13.55
C ALA A 25 3.71 -5.21 -14.45
N ASP A 26 3.82 -5.66 -15.67
CA ASP A 26 2.78 -5.77 -16.71
C ASP A 26 2.16 -4.45 -17.20
N GLN A 27 2.67 -3.29 -16.80
CA GLN A 27 2.11 -2.02 -17.26
C GLN A 27 3.21 -1.05 -17.69
N PRO A 28 3.76 -1.21 -18.85
CA PRO A 28 4.49 -0.13 -19.51
C PRO A 28 3.46 0.93 -19.94
N PRO A 29 3.79 2.09 -20.10
CA PRO A 29 4.69 3.09 -19.54
C PRO A 29 4.09 3.89 -18.37
N ASP A 30 2.95 3.47 -17.82
CA ASP A 30 2.09 4.27 -16.96
C ASP A 30 2.16 3.88 -15.47
N CYS A 31 3.21 3.24 -15.01
CA CYS A 31 3.37 2.96 -13.59
C CYS A 31 3.75 4.24 -12.83
N HIS A 32 2.90 4.65 -11.89
CA HIS A 32 3.10 5.85 -11.07
C HIS A 32 3.71 5.53 -9.70
N PHE A 33 4.04 4.28 -9.44
CA PHE A 33 4.58 3.82 -8.16
C PHE A 33 6.02 3.37 -8.30
N ARG A 34 6.82 3.67 -7.28
CA ARG A 34 8.22 3.25 -7.18
C ARG A 34 8.38 2.22 -6.07
N LEU A 35 9.33 1.31 -6.23
CA LEU A 35 9.62 0.27 -5.25
C LEU A 35 9.86 0.82 -3.83
N ARG A 36 10.58 1.93 -3.72
CA ARG A 36 10.87 2.58 -2.44
C ARG A 36 9.63 2.93 -1.61
N GLU A 37 8.48 3.15 -2.26
CA GLU A 37 7.23 3.48 -1.57
C GLU A 37 6.67 2.31 -0.77
N PHE A 38 7.06 1.09 -1.11
CA PHE A 38 6.61 -0.15 -0.48
C PHE A 38 7.63 -0.74 0.50
N LEU A 39 8.80 -0.13 0.65
CA LEU A 39 9.82 -0.61 1.55
C LEU A 39 9.37 -0.61 3.00
N SER A 40 9.67 -1.71 3.69
CA SER A 40 9.58 -1.77 5.14
C SER A 40 10.66 -0.90 5.79
N PRO A 41 10.49 -0.51 7.07
CA PRO A 41 11.54 0.19 7.82
C PRO A 41 12.88 -0.55 7.87
N THR A 42 12.87 -1.87 7.66
CA THR A 42 14.07 -2.72 7.66
C THR A 42 14.56 -3.11 6.27
N GLY A 43 14.03 -2.48 5.22
CA GLY A 43 14.56 -2.60 3.87
C GLY A 43 14.08 -3.85 3.11
N VAL A 44 12.84 -4.28 3.35
CA VAL A 44 12.18 -5.36 2.60
C VAL A 44 11.00 -4.80 1.84
N ALA A 45 10.89 -5.09 0.55
CA ALA A 45 9.71 -4.81 -0.24
C ALA A 45 9.22 -6.09 -0.91
N VAL A 46 7.93 -6.33 -0.79
CA VAL A 46 7.20 -7.39 -1.49
C VAL A 46 5.94 -6.75 -2.06
N VAL A 47 5.78 -6.77 -3.37
CA VAL A 47 4.66 -6.11 -4.05
C VAL A 47 4.10 -7.03 -5.12
N ARG A 48 2.82 -7.38 -5.00
CA ARG A 48 2.11 -8.17 -6.01
C ARG A 48 1.64 -7.28 -7.17
N SER A 49 1.69 -7.83 -8.37
CA SER A 49 1.26 -7.10 -9.57
C SER A 49 -0.23 -6.75 -9.56
N ASP A 50 -1.08 -7.58 -8.95
CA ASP A 50 -2.51 -7.28 -8.82
C ASP A 50 -2.78 -6.09 -7.89
N LEU A 51 -2.00 -5.94 -6.81
CA LEU A 51 -2.03 -4.75 -5.96
C LEU A 51 -1.68 -3.50 -6.76
N LEU A 52 -0.61 -3.54 -7.55
CA LEU A 52 -0.19 -2.41 -8.39
C LEU A 52 -1.26 -2.04 -9.42
N ARG A 53 -1.86 -3.02 -10.09
CA ARG A 53 -2.95 -2.76 -11.05
C ARG A 53 -4.15 -2.11 -10.38
N ALA A 54 -4.53 -2.57 -9.20
CA ALA A 54 -5.62 -1.98 -8.44
C ALA A 54 -5.30 -0.54 -7.99
N LEU A 55 -4.06 -0.27 -7.58
CA LEU A 55 -3.60 1.08 -7.23
C LEU A 55 -3.61 2.03 -8.43
N GLU A 56 -3.19 1.57 -9.61
CA GLU A 56 -3.26 2.37 -10.84
C GLU A 56 -4.71 2.64 -11.25
N ALA A 57 -5.59 1.66 -11.16
CA ALA A 57 -7.01 1.84 -11.44
C ALA A 57 -7.66 2.83 -10.45
N LEU A 58 -7.32 2.74 -9.17
CA LEU A 58 -7.73 3.69 -8.14
C LEU A 58 -7.26 5.11 -8.49
N ARG A 59 -5.98 5.27 -8.81
CA ARG A 59 -5.40 6.57 -9.17
C ARG A 59 -6.14 7.19 -10.35
N LYS A 60 -6.38 6.42 -11.40
CA LYS A 60 -7.12 6.87 -12.58
C LYS A 60 -8.53 7.36 -12.21
N ALA A 61 -9.26 6.58 -11.42
CA ALA A 61 -10.60 6.96 -10.98
C ALA A 61 -10.59 8.23 -10.13
N LEU A 62 -9.61 8.40 -9.24
CA LEU A 62 -9.47 9.61 -8.44
C LEU A 62 -9.14 10.84 -9.30
N CYS A 63 -8.27 10.70 -10.30
CA CYS A 63 -7.97 11.78 -11.25
C CYS A 63 -9.21 12.20 -12.04
N GLU A 64 -9.98 11.25 -12.53
CA GLU A 64 -11.23 11.51 -13.27
C GLU A 64 -12.26 12.22 -12.38
N ALA A 65 -12.44 11.76 -11.15
CA ALA A 65 -13.38 12.37 -10.20
C ALA A 65 -12.97 13.78 -9.78
N ALA A 66 -11.68 14.04 -9.62
CA ALA A 66 -11.13 15.33 -9.21
C ALA A 66 -11.05 16.34 -10.39
N GLY A 67 -11.05 15.87 -11.63
CA GLY A 67 -10.78 16.68 -12.81
C GLY A 67 -9.34 17.20 -12.88
N GLU A 68 -8.43 16.64 -12.11
CA GLU A 68 -7.01 16.96 -12.07
C GLU A 68 -6.18 15.74 -11.63
N GLU A 69 -4.86 15.84 -11.73
CA GLU A 69 -3.98 14.79 -11.24
C GLU A 69 -4.10 14.60 -9.74
N VAL A 70 -4.16 13.35 -9.32
CA VAL A 70 -4.17 12.93 -7.91
C VAL A 70 -2.95 12.07 -7.63
N PHE A 71 -2.26 12.40 -6.55
CA PHE A 71 -1.12 11.64 -6.06
C PHE A 71 -1.58 10.73 -4.92
N ILE A 72 -1.28 9.44 -5.04
CA ILE A 72 -1.47 8.48 -3.96
C ILE A 72 -0.13 8.31 -3.25
N ARG A 73 -0.12 8.53 -1.95
CA ARG A 73 1.03 8.27 -1.10
C ARG A 73 0.85 6.94 -0.39
N ILE A 74 1.81 6.05 -0.54
CA ILE A 74 1.91 4.81 0.22
C ILE A 74 2.64 5.11 1.53
N SER A 75 1.91 5.10 2.64
CA SER A 75 2.51 5.35 3.96
C SER A 75 3.05 4.07 4.60
N SER A 76 2.54 2.92 4.20
CA SER A 76 3.06 1.60 4.59
C SER A 76 2.74 0.58 3.50
N GLY A 77 3.76 -0.09 3.02
CA GLY A 77 3.63 -1.23 2.11
C GLY A 77 3.97 -2.52 2.84
N THR A 78 5.19 -3.01 2.67
CA THR A 78 5.68 -4.20 3.39
C THR A 78 6.02 -3.85 4.83
N ARG A 79 5.62 -4.72 5.76
CA ARG A 79 6.07 -4.73 7.16
C ARG A 79 6.51 -6.13 7.52
N THR A 80 7.75 -6.29 7.99
CA THR A 80 8.23 -7.57 8.50
C THR A 80 7.64 -7.87 9.87
N MET A 81 7.74 -9.11 10.34
CA MET A 81 7.31 -9.44 11.71
C MET A 81 8.11 -8.63 12.75
N ALA A 82 9.39 -8.39 12.52
CA ALA A 82 10.21 -7.54 13.39
C ALA A 82 9.69 -6.09 13.43
N ASP A 83 9.27 -5.53 12.30
CA ASP A 83 8.65 -4.21 12.23
C ASP A 83 7.31 -4.20 12.99
N GLN A 84 6.52 -5.26 12.84
CA GLN A 84 5.24 -5.40 13.51
C GLN A 84 5.40 -5.47 15.04
N VAL A 85 6.39 -6.22 15.51
CA VAL A 85 6.72 -6.28 16.95
C VAL A 85 7.12 -4.91 17.49
N ARG A 86 8.00 -4.18 16.79
CA ARG A 86 8.40 -2.82 17.19
C ARG A 86 7.22 -1.85 17.23
N LEU A 87 6.32 -1.95 16.27
CA LEU A 87 5.11 -1.14 16.25
C LEU A 87 4.21 -1.47 17.44
N ALA A 88 4.04 -2.76 17.74
CA ALA A 88 3.24 -3.22 18.88
C ALA A 88 3.85 -2.85 20.24
N GLN A 89 5.17 -2.75 20.34
CA GLN A 89 5.84 -2.24 21.55
C GLN A 89 5.44 -0.79 21.87
N ARG A 90 5.10 0.00 20.84
CA ARG A 90 4.63 1.39 21.01
C ARG A 90 3.12 1.49 21.20
N LEU A 91 2.34 0.67 20.47
CA LEU A 91 0.89 0.82 20.32
C LEU A 91 0.09 -0.33 20.94
N GLY A 92 0.74 -1.43 21.33
CA GLY A 92 0.12 -2.63 21.86
C GLY A 92 -0.53 -3.52 20.79
N TRP A 93 -0.62 -4.81 21.09
CA TRP A 93 -1.33 -5.77 20.26
C TRP A 93 -2.86 -5.63 20.42
N THR A 94 -3.62 -5.85 19.36
CA THR A 94 -5.09 -5.74 19.38
C THR A 94 -5.76 -6.69 20.36
N ASP A 95 -5.23 -7.90 20.54
CA ASP A 95 -5.73 -8.90 21.50
C ASP A 95 -5.48 -8.51 22.98
N GLN A 96 -4.70 -7.45 23.21
CA GLN A 96 -4.40 -6.88 24.50
C GLN A 96 -4.89 -5.44 24.66
N GLY A 97 -5.84 -5.04 23.80
CA GLY A 97 -6.42 -3.68 23.82
C GLY A 97 -5.59 -2.62 23.08
N GLY A 98 -4.58 -3.02 22.32
CA GLY A 98 -3.78 -2.13 21.47
C GLY A 98 -4.30 -2.00 20.05
N LEU A 99 -3.46 -1.44 19.17
CA LEU A 99 -3.83 -1.07 17.79
C LEU A 99 -3.20 -1.99 16.71
N VAL A 100 -2.25 -2.84 17.08
CA VAL A 100 -1.43 -3.60 16.13
C VAL A 100 -1.91 -5.04 16.01
N ALA A 101 -2.26 -5.45 14.81
CA ALA A 101 -2.66 -6.82 14.54
C ALA A 101 -1.46 -7.76 14.46
N ARG A 102 -1.57 -8.95 15.07
CA ARG A 102 -0.55 -10.00 14.94
C ARG A 102 -0.49 -10.58 13.53
N ASP A 103 -1.64 -10.69 12.87
CA ASP A 103 -1.79 -11.25 11.53
C ASP A 103 -2.06 -10.14 10.50
N SER A 104 -1.11 -9.22 10.38
CA SER A 104 -1.20 -8.11 9.44
C SER A 104 -1.00 -8.58 7.98
N ARG A 105 -1.83 -8.10 7.07
CA ARG A 105 -1.68 -8.37 5.63
C ARG A 105 -0.47 -7.66 5.00
N HIS A 106 0.17 -6.75 5.73
CA HIS A 106 1.46 -6.15 5.34
C HIS A 106 2.65 -7.12 5.47
N LEU A 107 2.47 -8.25 6.14
CA LEU A 107 3.54 -9.23 6.32
C LEU A 107 3.93 -9.88 4.99
N PRO A 108 5.23 -10.12 4.75
CA PRO A 108 5.72 -10.70 3.49
C PRO A 108 5.14 -12.08 3.15
N GLN A 109 4.71 -12.83 4.17
CA GLN A 109 4.08 -14.15 3.98
C GLN A 109 2.80 -14.09 3.15
N TYR A 110 2.13 -12.94 3.08
CA TYR A 110 0.95 -12.74 2.24
C TYR A 110 1.30 -12.28 0.81
N GLY A 111 2.58 -12.11 0.51
CA GLY A 111 3.05 -11.86 -0.85
C GLY A 111 2.91 -10.43 -1.35
N GLY A 112 2.86 -9.44 -0.45
CA GLY A 112 2.82 -8.02 -0.87
C GLY A 112 1.46 -7.56 -1.37
N ILE A 113 0.41 -7.89 -0.63
CA ILE A 113 -0.98 -7.62 -1.02
C ILE A 113 -1.58 -6.37 -0.39
N ALA A 114 -0.87 -5.69 0.52
CA ALA A 114 -1.44 -4.62 1.34
C ALA A 114 -0.70 -3.30 1.19
N ALA A 115 -1.45 -2.22 1.29
CA ALA A 115 -0.93 -0.86 1.36
C ALA A 115 -1.82 0.03 2.23
N ASP A 116 -1.19 0.96 2.92
CA ASP A 116 -1.85 2.06 3.61
C ASP A 116 -1.68 3.34 2.78
N LEU A 117 -2.78 4.06 2.56
CA LEU A 117 -2.87 5.11 1.55
C LEU A 117 -3.31 6.45 2.12
N TYR A 118 -2.75 7.51 1.53
CA TYR A 118 -3.31 8.86 1.50
C TYR A 118 -3.40 9.32 0.04
N ALA A 119 -4.27 10.27 -0.24
CA ALA A 119 -4.37 10.87 -1.56
C ALA A 119 -4.51 12.38 -1.48
N ARG A 120 -3.88 13.08 -2.44
CA ARG A 120 -3.90 14.54 -2.54
C ARG A 120 -4.00 14.93 -4.00
N THR A 121 -4.80 15.94 -4.30
CA THR A 121 -4.87 16.54 -5.63
C THR A 121 -3.63 17.39 -5.92
N ARG A 122 -3.34 17.63 -7.18
CA ARG A 122 -2.24 18.49 -7.62
C ARG A 122 -2.39 19.92 -7.08
N SER A 123 -3.62 20.42 -6.96
CA SER A 123 -3.91 21.74 -6.37
C SER A 123 -3.71 21.79 -4.85
N GLY A 124 -3.44 20.66 -4.19
CA GLY A 124 -3.10 20.58 -2.77
C GLY A 124 -4.26 20.21 -1.85
N ARG A 125 -5.40 19.80 -2.38
CA ARG A 125 -6.52 19.31 -1.56
C ARG A 125 -6.26 17.87 -1.10
N ASP A 126 -6.26 17.63 0.20
CA ASP A 126 -6.28 16.28 0.74
C ASP A 126 -7.64 15.64 0.50
N ILE A 127 -7.65 14.42 -0.06
CA ILE A 127 -8.89 13.66 -0.22
C ILE A 127 -9.25 13.06 1.13
N PRO A 128 -10.44 13.37 1.68
CA PRO A 128 -10.83 12.86 3.00
C PRO A 128 -10.85 11.34 3.05
N GLN A 129 -10.52 10.78 4.20
CA GLN A 129 -10.43 9.33 4.43
C GLN A 129 -11.66 8.57 3.92
N GLN A 130 -12.86 9.04 4.23
CA GLN A 130 -14.09 8.35 3.84
C GLN A 130 -14.40 8.46 2.34
N GLU A 131 -14.04 9.57 1.72
CA GLU A 131 -14.13 9.76 0.27
C GLU A 131 -13.16 8.82 -0.46
N LEU A 132 -11.91 8.76 0.01
CA LEU A 132 -10.90 7.84 -0.53
C LEU A 132 -11.33 6.38 -0.36
N ALA A 133 -11.79 6.01 0.82
CA ALA A 133 -12.26 4.65 1.10
C ALA A 133 -13.42 4.22 0.20
N ALA A 134 -14.36 5.12 -0.07
CA ALA A 134 -15.49 4.84 -0.96
C ALA A 134 -15.03 4.49 -2.39
N VAL A 135 -14.02 5.16 -2.89
CA VAL A 135 -13.44 4.85 -4.20
C VAL A 135 -12.62 3.56 -4.14
N CYS A 136 -11.82 3.36 -3.08
CA CYS A 136 -11.04 2.14 -2.88
C CYS A 136 -11.90 0.87 -2.92
N LYS A 137 -13.10 0.90 -2.38
CA LYS A 137 -14.03 -0.27 -2.35
C LYS A 137 -14.40 -0.78 -3.75
N LYS A 138 -14.20 0.01 -4.79
CA LYS A 138 -14.44 -0.41 -6.18
C LYS A 138 -13.31 -1.27 -6.74
N PHE A 139 -12.12 -1.21 -6.16
CA PHE A 139 -10.91 -1.82 -6.72
C PHE A 139 -10.24 -2.85 -5.80
N PHE A 140 -10.57 -2.83 -4.51
CA PHE A 140 -9.95 -3.73 -3.53
C PHE A 140 -10.99 -4.57 -2.82
N PRO A 141 -10.74 -5.87 -2.63
CA PRO A 141 -11.66 -6.76 -1.90
C PRO A 141 -11.76 -6.43 -0.42
N PHE A 142 -10.75 -5.78 0.17
CA PHE A 142 -10.77 -5.35 1.56
C PHE A 142 -10.31 -3.89 1.69
N VAL A 143 -11.11 -3.10 2.40
CA VAL A 143 -10.83 -1.70 2.71
C VAL A 143 -11.19 -1.41 4.16
N LYS A 144 -10.28 -0.82 4.91
CA LYS A 144 -10.52 -0.36 6.28
C LYS A 144 -10.11 1.10 6.42
N ALA A 145 -10.99 1.92 6.98
CA ALA A 145 -10.85 3.37 7.01
C ALA A 145 -11.38 3.99 8.32
N ASP A 146 -10.96 3.45 9.45
CA ASP A 146 -11.32 3.93 10.80
C ASP A 146 -10.10 4.35 11.62
N TYR A 147 -8.98 4.62 10.95
CA TYR A 147 -7.74 5.01 11.61
C TYR A 147 -7.71 6.51 11.93
N ARG A 148 -7.19 6.85 13.12
CA ARG A 148 -7.12 8.25 13.60
C ARG A 148 -6.24 9.14 12.76
N ASP A 149 -5.17 8.59 12.17
CA ASP A 149 -4.23 9.33 11.33
C ASP A 149 -4.78 9.63 9.92
N GLY A 150 -5.95 9.10 9.60
CA GLY A 150 -6.63 9.37 8.34
C GLY A 150 -6.23 8.50 7.16
N HIS A 151 -5.34 7.52 7.34
CA HIS A 151 -5.02 6.61 6.24
C HIS A 151 -6.15 5.62 5.94
N VAL A 152 -6.13 5.08 4.73
CA VAL A 152 -7.00 3.99 4.29
C VAL A 152 -6.14 2.76 4.07
N HIS A 153 -6.47 1.66 4.73
CA HIS A 153 -5.86 0.36 4.47
C HIS A 153 -6.61 -0.36 3.38
N VAL A 154 -5.87 -0.87 2.40
CA VAL A 154 -6.39 -1.72 1.32
C VAL A 154 -5.57 -2.99 1.21
N ASP A 155 -6.20 -4.09 0.85
CA ASP A 155 -5.47 -5.31 0.49
C ASP A 155 -6.26 -6.20 -0.47
N MET A 156 -5.51 -7.13 -1.09
CA MET A 156 -5.99 -8.05 -2.12
C MET A 156 -6.31 -9.44 -1.53
N ARG A 157 -6.74 -9.53 -0.27
CA ARG A 157 -7.14 -10.82 0.33
C ARG A 157 -8.30 -11.47 -0.41
N GLU A 158 -8.29 -12.79 -0.42
CA GLU A 158 -9.38 -13.60 -0.97
C GLU A 158 -10.57 -13.69 -0.01
#